data_9f3775d99a6be3de806a34505b551b71
#
_entry.id   9f3775d99a6be3de806a34505b551b71
#
_cell.length_a   1.000
_cell.length_b   1.000
_cell.length_c   1.000
_cell.angle_alpha   90.00
_cell.angle_beta   90.00
_cell.angle_gamma   90.00
#
_symmetry.space_group_name_H-M   'P 1'
#
loop_
_entity.id
_entity.type
_entity.pdbx_description
1 polymer ?
#
loop_
_entity_poly.entity_id
_entity_poly.type
_entity_poly.pdbx_seq_one_letter_code
_entity_poly.pdbx_strand_id
1 'polypeptide(L)'
;MTNTLKRRSVLVASAAALVGVSVEESQAKTSKAKDPDLDSVLERLLDQKERGATLSPVQKYCALLSCVTAQALPEAAEKIVLRALKEKVSPLEIREIVYQCAPYVGIGRVQETMEGVNDAFKEAHISLPLPTATTVTDKNRRESVEQMVMKLNSDRMKQILSQVPKDEYDLRVNDLYDFCFGDFYTRSGLSLKDRELVVFGAIATLGGCEAQLRSHIGANLREGTTKAQLVDALRVMLPYLGFPRTLNAMNQVSQMTKDSK
;
A
#
# COMPACT_ATOMS: atom_id res chain seq x y z
N MET A 1 64.75 42.48 22.65
CA MET A 1 63.93 43.10 21.59
C MET A 1 62.79 42.15 21.30
N THR A 2 61.70 42.26 22.01
CA THR A 2 60.54 41.38 21.90
C THR A 2 59.28 42.24 21.94
N ASN A 3 58.60 42.26 20.82
CA ASN A 3 57.44 43.12 20.57
C ASN A 3 56.14 42.31 20.87
N THR A 4 55.50 42.63 21.96
CA THR A 4 54.22 41.97 22.40
C THR A 4 53.05 42.79 21.89
N LEU A 5 52.32 42.26 20.93
CA LEU A 5 51.05 42.81 20.44
C LEU A 5 49.89 42.40 21.38
N LYS A 6 49.33 43.34 22.09
CA LYS A 6 48.12 43.20 22.87
C LYS A 6 46.90 43.20 21.95
N ARG A 7 46.19 42.09 21.88
CA ARG A 7 44.85 42.03 21.28
C ARG A 7 43.80 42.61 22.29
N ARG A 8 43.16 43.70 21.93
CA ARG A 8 41.98 44.25 22.60
C ARG A 8 40.76 43.46 22.19
N SER A 9 40.11 42.77 23.12
CA SER A 9 38.79 42.20 22.95
C SER A 9 37.75 43.30 23.09
N VAL A 10 36.98 43.54 22.04
CA VAL A 10 35.80 44.41 22.11
C VAL A 10 34.60 43.53 22.38
N LEU A 11 34.04 43.64 23.56
CA LEU A 11 32.75 43.08 23.93
C LEU A 11 31.66 43.95 23.31
N VAL A 12 30.95 43.46 22.29
CA VAL A 12 29.70 44.05 21.83
C VAL A 12 28.57 43.31 22.55
N ALA A 13 27.94 43.94 23.50
CA ALA A 13 26.72 43.49 24.13
C ALA A 13 25.55 43.85 23.19
N SER A 14 24.99 42.84 22.50
CA SER A 14 23.73 42.97 21.78
C SER A 14 22.59 42.60 22.73
N ALA A 15 21.81 43.57 23.13
CA ALA A 15 20.52 43.35 23.78
C ALA A 15 19.53 42.81 22.71
N ALA A 16 19.26 41.52 22.73
CA ALA A 16 18.16 40.95 21.96
C ALA A 16 16.87 41.10 22.77
N ALA A 17 16.03 42.03 22.32
CA ALA A 17 14.64 42.10 22.78
C ALA A 17 13.91 40.83 22.31
N LEU A 18 13.50 40.00 23.28
CA LEU A 18 12.60 38.87 23.07
C LEU A 18 11.20 39.42 22.71
N VAL A 19 10.93 39.57 21.44
CA VAL A 19 9.56 39.65 20.93
C VAL A 19 9.10 38.19 20.78
N GLY A 20 8.26 37.76 21.73
CA GLY A 20 7.56 36.49 21.60
C GLY A 20 6.57 36.55 20.45
N VAL A 21 7.00 36.15 19.27
CA VAL A 21 6.09 35.80 18.18
C VAL A 21 5.74 34.34 18.40
N SER A 22 4.55 34.09 18.95
CA SER A 22 3.91 32.79 18.87
C SER A 22 3.65 32.51 17.39
N VAL A 23 4.48 31.72 16.75
CA VAL A 23 4.19 31.13 15.44
C VAL A 23 3.11 30.07 15.72
N GLU A 24 1.86 30.49 15.70
CA GLU A 24 0.77 29.57 15.38
C GLU A 24 1.06 29.09 13.95
N GLU A 25 1.62 27.89 13.84
CA GLU A 25 1.60 27.12 12.61
C GLU A 25 0.13 26.80 12.28
N SER A 26 -0.58 27.79 11.78
CA SER A 26 -1.75 27.56 10.96
C SER A 26 -1.23 26.88 9.69
N GLN A 27 -1.17 25.55 9.71
CA GLN A 27 -1.14 24.75 8.47
C GLN A 27 -2.47 24.98 7.76
N ALA A 28 -2.61 26.14 7.13
CA ALA A 28 -3.61 26.34 6.11
C ALA A 28 -3.29 25.27 5.03
N LYS A 29 -4.10 24.21 4.94
CA LYS A 29 -4.15 23.36 3.74
C LYS A 29 -4.32 24.35 2.59
N THR A 30 -3.25 24.61 1.85
CA THR A 30 -3.33 25.38 0.63
C THR A 30 -4.32 24.64 -0.25
N SER A 31 -5.50 25.23 -0.47
CA SER A 31 -6.48 24.65 -1.37
C SER A 31 -5.81 24.57 -2.73
N LYS A 32 -5.40 23.36 -3.13
CA LYS A 32 -4.88 23.14 -4.49
C LYS A 32 -5.95 23.59 -5.47
N ALA A 33 -5.56 24.34 -6.51
CA ALA A 33 -6.46 24.75 -7.56
C ALA A 33 -7.17 23.49 -8.10
N LYS A 34 -8.51 23.51 -8.10
CA LYS A 34 -9.31 22.42 -8.65
C LYS A 34 -9.26 22.51 -10.16
N ASP A 35 -8.98 21.39 -10.83
CA ASP A 35 -9.16 21.26 -12.27
C ASP A 35 -10.49 20.53 -12.52
N PRO A 36 -11.59 21.26 -12.77
CA PRO A 36 -12.91 20.68 -12.86
C PRO A 36 -13.07 19.74 -14.05
N ASP A 37 -12.33 19.94 -15.13
CA ASP A 37 -12.41 19.08 -16.31
C ASP A 37 -11.78 17.71 -16.01
N LEU A 38 -10.59 17.69 -15.41
CA LEU A 38 -9.93 16.45 -15.04
C LEU A 38 -10.68 15.71 -13.92
N ASP A 39 -11.15 16.43 -12.91
CA ASP A 39 -11.96 15.87 -11.82
C ASP A 39 -13.25 15.24 -12.39
N SER A 40 -13.93 15.89 -13.35
CA SER A 40 -15.13 15.33 -14.00
C SER A 40 -14.84 14.03 -14.74
N VAL A 41 -13.70 13.92 -15.43
CA VAL A 41 -13.28 12.66 -16.09
C VAL A 41 -13.05 11.56 -15.07
N LEU A 42 -12.34 11.86 -13.98
CA LEU A 42 -12.06 10.89 -12.91
C LEU A 42 -13.35 10.39 -12.25
N GLU A 43 -14.23 11.29 -11.82
CA GLU A 43 -15.51 10.96 -11.20
C GLU A 43 -16.37 10.09 -12.12
N ARG A 44 -16.50 10.46 -13.39
CA ARG A 44 -17.24 9.68 -14.39
C ARG A 44 -16.67 8.27 -14.52
N LEU A 45 -15.34 8.10 -14.47
CA LEU A 45 -14.70 6.79 -14.58
C LEU A 45 -14.89 5.94 -13.32
N LEU A 46 -14.85 6.56 -12.14
CA LEU A 46 -15.05 5.86 -10.85
C LEU A 46 -16.52 5.48 -10.62
N ASP A 47 -17.46 6.24 -11.15
CA ASP A 47 -18.91 6.03 -10.98
C ASP A 47 -19.50 5.04 -12.00
N GLN A 48 -18.73 4.59 -13.01
CA GLN A 48 -19.20 3.57 -13.95
C GLN A 48 -19.43 2.24 -13.26
N LYS A 49 -20.69 1.83 -13.10
CA LYS A 49 -21.08 0.59 -12.41
C LYS A 49 -20.51 -0.67 -13.07
N GLU A 50 -20.28 -0.64 -14.38
CA GLU A 50 -19.71 -1.74 -15.16
C GLU A 50 -18.21 -1.94 -14.87
N ARG A 51 -17.54 -0.94 -14.26
CA ARG A 51 -16.17 -1.09 -13.78
C ARG A 51 -16.18 -1.79 -12.45
N GLY A 52 -15.65 -2.98 -12.41
CA GLY A 52 -15.59 -3.76 -11.18
C GLY A 52 -16.91 -4.48 -10.85
N ALA A 53 -17.80 -4.69 -11.81
CA ALA A 53 -19.10 -5.35 -11.59
C ALA A 53 -18.98 -6.77 -11.01
N THR A 54 -17.86 -7.45 -11.22
CA THR A 54 -17.59 -8.78 -10.66
C THR A 54 -16.92 -8.75 -9.27
N LEU A 55 -16.57 -7.55 -8.78
CA LEU A 55 -15.88 -7.35 -7.51
C LEU A 55 -16.88 -7.06 -6.39
N SER A 56 -16.64 -7.62 -5.20
CA SER A 56 -17.29 -7.12 -3.99
C SER A 56 -16.79 -5.70 -3.66
N PRO A 57 -17.52 -4.92 -2.83
CA PRO A 57 -17.03 -3.62 -2.40
C PRO A 57 -15.60 -3.66 -1.85
N VAL A 58 -15.28 -4.61 -0.96
CA VAL A 58 -13.91 -4.76 -0.42
C VAL A 58 -12.90 -5.01 -1.52
N GLN A 59 -13.18 -5.91 -2.46
CA GLN A 59 -12.28 -6.23 -3.57
C GLN A 59 -12.04 -5.04 -4.51
N LYS A 60 -13.06 -4.23 -4.78
CA LYS A 60 -12.92 -2.98 -5.55
C LYS A 60 -11.90 -2.05 -4.89
N TYR A 61 -11.99 -1.91 -3.56
CA TYR A 61 -11.06 -1.04 -2.83
C TYR A 61 -9.71 -1.70 -2.56
N CYS A 62 -9.60 -3.03 -2.54
CA CYS A 62 -8.31 -3.72 -2.62
C CYS A 62 -7.52 -3.28 -3.85
N ALA A 63 -8.16 -3.25 -5.02
CA ALA A 63 -7.53 -2.82 -6.26
C ALA A 63 -7.19 -1.32 -6.25
N LEU A 64 -8.16 -0.44 -5.92
CA LEU A 64 -7.95 1.00 -5.95
C LEU A 64 -6.90 1.48 -4.95
N LEU A 65 -7.00 1.07 -3.67
CA LEU A 65 -6.08 1.53 -2.63
C LEU A 65 -4.68 0.97 -2.83
N SER A 66 -4.53 -0.29 -3.28
CA SER A 66 -3.19 -0.81 -3.60
C SER A 66 -2.52 -0.05 -4.75
N CYS A 67 -3.31 0.38 -5.74
CA CYS A 67 -2.82 1.17 -6.87
C CYS A 67 -2.31 2.55 -6.41
N VAL A 68 -3.08 3.28 -5.61
CA VAL A 68 -2.67 4.61 -5.15
C VAL A 68 -1.57 4.53 -4.09
N THR A 69 -1.53 3.46 -3.28
CA THR A 69 -0.45 3.20 -2.32
C THR A 69 0.87 2.93 -3.02
N ALA A 70 0.86 2.13 -4.09
CA ALA A 70 2.08 1.87 -4.87
C ALA A 70 2.66 3.13 -5.53
N GLN A 71 1.87 4.19 -5.65
CA GLN A 71 2.27 5.48 -6.22
C GLN A 71 2.48 6.56 -5.14
N ALA A 72 2.20 6.28 -3.87
CA ALA A 72 2.25 7.22 -2.74
C ALA A 72 1.38 8.47 -3.01
N LEU A 73 0.08 8.26 -3.25
CA LEU A 73 -0.89 9.33 -3.57
C LEU A 73 -1.86 9.56 -2.40
N PRO A 74 -1.48 10.30 -1.34
CA PRO A 74 -2.30 10.47 -0.13
C PRO A 74 -3.64 11.15 -0.42
N GLU A 75 -3.69 12.17 -1.27
CA GLU A 75 -4.93 12.87 -1.60
C GLU A 75 -5.92 11.99 -2.40
N ALA A 76 -5.41 11.13 -3.28
CA ALA A 76 -6.26 10.16 -3.96
C ALA A 76 -6.76 9.10 -2.98
N ALA A 77 -5.92 8.66 -2.05
CA ALA A 77 -6.31 7.71 -1.00
C ALA A 77 -7.41 8.29 -0.12
N GLU A 78 -7.33 9.56 0.32
CA GLU A 78 -8.38 10.25 1.07
C GLU A 78 -9.74 10.17 0.36
N LYS A 79 -9.79 10.57 -0.91
CA LYS A 79 -11.03 10.52 -1.73
C LYS A 79 -11.57 9.10 -1.87
N ILE A 80 -10.69 8.11 -2.12
CA ILE A 80 -11.07 6.70 -2.29
C ILE A 80 -11.59 6.12 -0.97
N VAL A 81 -10.95 6.43 0.16
CA VAL A 81 -11.37 5.97 1.50
C VAL A 81 -12.75 6.50 1.85
N LEU A 82 -13.04 7.78 1.60
CA LEU A 82 -14.37 8.34 1.82
C LEU A 82 -15.46 7.62 1.00
N ARG A 83 -15.14 7.21 -0.24
CA ARG A 83 -16.03 6.37 -1.06
C ARG A 83 -16.18 4.96 -0.48
N ALA A 84 -15.08 4.33 -0.05
CA ALA A 84 -15.08 3.01 0.56
C ALA A 84 -15.98 2.95 1.80
N LEU A 85 -15.89 3.95 2.68
CA LEU A 85 -16.71 4.07 3.87
C LEU A 85 -18.20 4.20 3.53
N LYS A 86 -18.57 4.97 2.49
CA LYS A 86 -19.96 5.07 1.98
C LYS A 86 -20.47 3.73 1.45
N GLU A 87 -19.60 2.92 0.85
CA GLU A 87 -19.90 1.56 0.38
C GLU A 87 -19.75 0.50 1.50
N LYS A 88 -19.63 0.94 2.77
CA LYS A 88 -19.57 0.10 3.98
C LYS A 88 -18.37 -0.83 4.09
N VAL A 89 -17.27 -0.51 3.46
CA VAL A 89 -15.97 -1.13 3.75
C VAL A 89 -15.51 -0.61 5.11
N SER A 90 -15.12 -1.51 6.00
CA SER A 90 -14.78 -1.11 7.36
C SER A 90 -13.44 -0.37 7.44
N PRO A 91 -13.24 0.51 8.42
CA PRO A 91 -11.96 1.19 8.63
C PRO A 91 -10.78 0.21 8.81
N LEU A 92 -11.05 -0.93 9.44
CA LEU A 92 -10.03 -1.98 9.64
C LEU A 92 -9.61 -2.60 8.30
N GLU A 93 -10.56 -2.97 7.43
CA GLU A 93 -10.25 -3.49 6.10
C GLU A 93 -9.47 -2.47 5.28
N ILE A 94 -9.86 -1.19 5.29
CA ILE A 94 -9.18 -0.11 4.59
C ILE A 94 -7.71 0.00 5.03
N ARG A 95 -7.45 0.02 6.35
CA ARG A 95 -6.08 0.06 6.87
C ARG A 95 -5.28 -1.18 6.46
N GLU A 96 -5.88 -2.36 6.59
CA GLU A 96 -5.19 -3.61 6.25
C GLU A 96 -4.90 -3.76 4.75
N ILE A 97 -5.72 -3.17 3.86
CA ILE A 97 -5.42 -3.06 2.43
C ILE A 97 -4.12 -2.26 2.22
N VAL A 98 -4.03 -1.08 2.81
CA VAL A 98 -2.86 -0.23 2.65
C VAL A 98 -1.61 -0.85 3.29
N TYR A 99 -1.75 -1.46 4.46
CA TYR A 99 -0.66 -2.15 5.16
C TYR A 99 -0.14 -3.36 4.37
N GLN A 100 -1.02 -4.14 3.74
CA GLN A 100 -0.61 -5.29 2.93
C GLN A 100 0.31 -4.91 1.75
N CYS A 101 0.32 -3.65 1.34
CA CYS A 101 1.23 -3.18 0.28
C CYS A 101 2.69 -3.10 0.74
N ALA A 102 2.97 -2.97 2.06
CA ALA A 102 4.29 -2.64 2.58
C ALA A 102 5.43 -3.57 2.10
N PRO A 103 5.28 -4.91 2.10
CA PRO A 103 6.34 -5.81 1.61
C PRO A 103 6.67 -5.65 0.12
N TYR A 104 5.77 -5.06 -0.65
CA TYR A 104 5.88 -4.96 -2.11
C TYR A 104 6.31 -3.58 -2.60
N VAL A 105 5.84 -2.53 -1.93
CA VAL A 105 6.08 -1.15 -2.37
C VAL A 105 7.01 -0.38 -1.43
N GLY A 106 7.33 -0.96 -0.28
CA GLY A 106 8.12 -0.34 0.78
C GLY A 106 7.28 0.47 1.78
N ILE A 107 7.75 0.51 3.04
CA ILE A 107 7.03 1.17 4.16
C ILE A 107 6.84 2.67 3.90
N GLY A 108 7.79 3.35 3.29
CA GLY A 108 7.71 4.79 3.05
C GLY A 108 6.45 5.18 2.23
N ARG A 109 6.13 4.44 1.17
CA ARG A 109 4.91 4.70 0.39
C ARG A 109 3.63 4.42 1.17
N VAL A 110 3.66 3.41 2.03
CA VAL A 110 2.53 3.09 2.92
C VAL A 110 2.33 4.20 3.93
N GLN A 111 3.38 4.72 4.56
CA GLN A 111 3.31 5.83 5.51
C GLN A 111 2.73 7.08 4.86
N GLU A 112 3.23 7.46 3.69
CA GLU A 112 2.72 8.59 2.91
C GLU A 112 1.22 8.44 2.59
N THR A 113 0.81 7.25 2.12
CA THR A 113 -0.61 6.97 1.82
C THR A 113 -1.48 7.00 3.07
N MET A 114 -0.96 6.54 4.22
CA MET A 114 -1.70 6.55 5.49
C MET A 114 -2.03 7.95 5.99
N GLU A 115 -1.33 8.99 5.57
CA GLU A 115 -1.70 10.37 5.87
C GLU A 115 -3.09 10.68 5.31
N GLY A 116 -3.33 10.40 4.02
CA GLY A 116 -4.64 10.60 3.40
C GLY A 116 -5.72 9.67 3.97
N VAL A 117 -5.37 8.42 4.29
CA VAL A 117 -6.30 7.48 4.96
C VAL A 117 -6.74 8.02 6.32
N ASN A 118 -5.81 8.52 7.13
CA ASN A 118 -6.11 9.08 8.45
C ASN A 118 -6.90 10.38 8.36
N ASP A 119 -6.66 11.20 7.33
CA ASP A 119 -7.44 12.42 7.10
C ASP A 119 -8.88 12.07 6.74
N ALA A 120 -9.11 11.08 5.87
CA ALA A 120 -10.45 10.56 5.57
C ALA A 120 -11.15 9.99 6.81
N PHE A 121 -10.43 9.27 7.67
CA PHE A 121 -11.00 8.76 8.92
C PHE A 121 -11.40 9.87 9.88
N LYS A 122 -10.60 10.93 9.99
CA LYS A 122 -10.94 12.12 10.79
C LYS A 122 -12.18 12.82 10.23
N GLU A 123 -12.26 13.01 8.90
CA GLU A 123 -13.44 13.59 8.25
C GLU A 123 -14.70 12.77 8.49
N ALA A 124 -14.58 11.44 8.47
CA ALA A 124 -15.68 10.51 8.76
C ALA A 124 -15.93 10.30 10.27
N HIS A 125 -15.30 11.06 11.16
CA HIS A 125 -15.42 10.97 12.62
C HIS A 125 -15.09 9.57 13.19
N ILE A 126 -14.15 8.85 12.55
CA ILE A 126 -13.66 7.56 13.03
C ILE A 126 -12.55 7.78 14.06
N SER A 127 -12.72 7.18 15.24
CA SER A 127 -11.74 7.28 16.32
C SER A 127 -10.42 6.57 15.96
N LEU A 128 -9.30 7.25 16.18
CA LEU A 128 -7.95 6.73 16.00
C LEU A 128 -7.22 6.67 17.35
N PRO A 129 -6.29 5.72 17.55
CA PRO A 129 -5.90 4.67 16.61
C PRO A 129 -6.96 3.55 16.49
N LEU A 130 -7.02 2.90 15.33
CA LEU A 130 -7.83 1.69 15.18
C LEU A 130 -7.26 0.53 16.02
N PRO A 131 -8.11 -0.42 16.46
CA PRO A 131 -7.64 -1.62 17.14
C PRO A 131 -6.56 -2.36 16.37
N THR A 132 -5.61 -2.98 17.07
CA THR A 132 -4.57 -3.78 16.41
C THR A 132 -5.19 -4.99 15.68
N ALA A 133 -4.64 -5.30 14.52
CA ALA A 133 -4.94 -6.53 13.77
C ALA A 133 -3.78 -7.54 13.83
N THR A 134 -2.72 -7.24 14.57
CA THR A 134 -1.58 -8.15 14.77
C THR A 134 -2.04 -9.39 15.52
N THR A 135 -1.74 -10.56 14.98
CA THR A 135 -2.07 -11.86 15.57
C THR A 135 -0.85 -12.61 16.07
N VAL A 136 0.34 -12.14 15.71
CA VAL A 136 1.61 -12.77 16.07
C VAL A 136 2.33 -11.99 17.17
N THR A 137 3.07 -12.75 17.96
CA THR A 137 4.01 -12.28 18.98
C THR A 137 5.36 -12.98 18.72
N ASP A 138 6.43 -12.54 19.38
CA ASP A 138 7.74 -13.20 19.25
C ASP A 138 7.69 -14.71 19.58
N LYS A 139 6.75 -15.12 20.44
CA LYS A 139 6.60 -16.52 20.87
C LYS A 139 5.96 -17.44 19.81
N ASN A 140 5.03 -16.91 19.00
CA ASN A 140 4.25 -17.72 18.06
C ASN A 140 4.51 -17.35 16.58
N ARG A 141 5.36 -16.36 16.31
CA ARG A 141 5.62 -15.83 14.97
C ARG A 141 6.02 -16.94 14.01
N ARG A 142 7.03 -17.72 14.35
CA ARG A 142 7.56 -18.78 13.46
C ARG A 142 6.50 -19.80 13.08
N GLU A 143 5.78 -20.33 14.05
CA GLU A 143 4.70 -21.30 13.83
C GLU A 143 3.57 -20.69 12.98
N SER A 144 3.14 -19.47 13.30
CA SER A 144 2.08 -18.76 12.55
C SER A 144 2.47 -18.52 11.10
N VAL A 145 3.73 -18.16 10.84
CA VAL A 145 4.26 -17.96 9.49
C VAL A 145 4.31 -19.29 8.73
N GLU A 146 4.79 -20.36 9.33
CA GLU A 146 4.83 -21.68 8.69
C GLU A 146 3.43 -22.15 8.29
N GLN A 147 2.44 -21.96 9.17
CA GLN A 147 1.03 -22.26 8.86
C GLN A 147 0.51 -21.39 7.69
N MET A 148 0.87 -20.10 7.65
CA MET A 148 0.48 -19.19 6.57
C MET A 148 1.12 -19.60 5.22
N VAL A 149 2.41 -19.89 5.21
CA VAL A 149 3.13 -20.36 4.01
C VAL A 149 2.57 -21.69 3.50
N MET A 150 2.16 -22.59 4.40
CA MET A 150 1.47 -23.83 4.01
C MET A 150 0.14 -23.55 3.30
N LYS A 151 -0.65 -22.58 3.75
CA LYS A 151 -1.91 -22.20 3.09
C LYS A 151 -1.67 -21.63 1.69
N LEU A 152 -0.62 -20.81 1.52
CA LEU A 152 -0.35 -20.12 0.26
C LEU A 152 0.18 -21.03 -0.86
N ASN A 153 0.88 -22.08 -0.59
CA ASN A 153 1.30 -23.16 -1.51
C ASN A 153 2.60 -23.84 -1.02
N SER A 154 2.45 -24.84 -0.19
CA SER A 154 3.56 -25.41 0.58
C SER A 154 4.69 -26.01 -0.25
N ASP A 155 4.38 -26.73 -1.32
CA ASP A 155 5.41 -27.57 -1.97
C ASP A 155 6.31 -26.74 -2.90
N ARG A 156 5.72 -25.83 -3.68
CA ARG A 156 6.50 -24.93 -4.55
C ARG A 156 7.37 -23.97 -3.73
N MET A 157 6.83 -23.44 -2.64
CA MET A 157 7.59 -22.53 -1.77
C MET A 157 8.74 -23.28 -1.10
N LYS A 158 8.50 -24.47 -0.54
CA LYS A 158 9.54 -25.31 0.04
C LYS A 158 10.65 -25.62 -0.97
N GLN A 159 10.28 -25.96 -2.22
CA GLN A 159 11.24 -26.24 -3.28
C GLN A 159 12.10 -25.00 -3.60
N ILE A 160 11.47 -23.82 -3.75
CA ILE A 160 12.20 -22.56 -3.99
C ILE A 160 13.16 -22.28 -2.83
N LEU A 161 12.69 -22.36 -1.59
CA LEU A 161 13.47 -22.05 -0.40
C LEU A 161 14.63 -23.03 -0.19
N SER A 162 14.48 -24.31 -0.57
CA SER A 162 15.54 -25.32 -0.47
C SER A 162 16.72 -25.08 -1.44
N GLN A 163 16.52 -24.26 -2.46
CA GLN A 163 17.51 -23.96 -3.49
C GLN A 163 18.20 -22.59 -3.28
N VAL A 164 17.85 -21.86 -2.22
CA VAL A 164 18.43 -20.55 -1.92
C VAL A 164 19.88 -20.72 -1.46
N PRO A 165 20.85 -20.00 -2.09
CA PRO A 165 22.22 -19.96 -1.65
C PRO A 165 22.36 -19.48 -0.19
N LYS A 166 23.37 -19.96 0.53
CA LYS A 166 23.54 -19.62 1.96
C LYS A 166 23.75 -18.12 2.21
N ASP A 167 24.44 -17.46 1.33
CA ASP A 167 24.73 -16.02 1.38
C ASP A 167 23.51 -15.13 1.03
N GLU A 168 22.48 -15.70 0.44
CA GLU A 168 21.22 -15.01 0.14
C GLU A 168 20.09 -15.39 1.12
N TYR A 169 20.35 -16.34 2.04
CA TYR A 169 19.31 -16.97 2.84
C TYR A 169 18.59 -15.99 3.76
N ASP A 170 19.29 -15.08 4.39
CA ASP A 170 18.67 -14.11 5.30
C ASP A 170 17.66 -13.25 4.56
N LEU A 171 18.02 -12.65 3.42
CA LEU A 171 17.10 -11.80 2.64
C LEU A 171 15.94 -12.60 2.03
N ARG A 172 16.24 -13.76 1.40
CA ARG A 172 15.25 -14.50 0.62
C ARG A 172 14.34 -15.40 1.46
N VAL A 173 14.76 -15.72 2.68
CA VAL A 173 14.00 -16.62 3.57
C VAL A 173 13.63 -15.92 4.86
N ASN A 174 14.60 -15.47 5.67
CA ASN A 174 14.32 -14.95 6.99
C ASN A 174 13.54 -13.63 6.92
N ASP A 175 13.99 -12.66 6.12
CA ASP A 175 13.28 -11.39 5.94
C ASP A 175 11.91 -11.59 5.29
N LEU A 176 11.78 -12.52 4.32
CA LEU A 176 10.49 -12.85 3.72
C LEU A 176 9.52 -13.43 4.75
N TYR A 177 9.99 -14.34 5.62
CA TYR A 177 9.18 -14.94 6.66
C TYR A 177 8.76 -13.92 7.73
N ASP A 178 9.68 -13.12 8.21
CA ASP A 178 9.43 -12.19 9.29
C ASP A 178 8.65 -10.96 8.80
N PHE A 179 9.15 -10.28 7.78
CA PHE A 179 8.56 -9.03 7.31
C PHE A 179 7.30 -9.25 6.45
N CYS A 180 7.35 -10.12 5.43
CA CYS A 180 6.21 -10.28 4.53
C CYS A 180 5.09 -11.10 5.19
N PHE A 181 5.40 -12.31 5.62
CA PHE A 181 4.39 -13.19 6.18
C PHE A 181 4.06 -12.85 7.64
N GLY A 182 5.08 -12.70 8.49
CA GLY A 182 4.92 -12.47 9.93
C GLY A 182 4.24 -11.16 10.26
N ASP A 183 4.64 -10.06 9.63
CA ASP A 183 4.12 -8.75 9.97
C ASP A 183 2.85 -8.36 9.18
N PHE A 184 2.60 -8.95 8.00
CA PHE A 184 1.48 -8.55 7.16
C PHE A 184 0.49 -9.66 6.83
N TYR A 185 0.91 -10.82 6.32
CA TYR A 185 -0.06 -11.85 5.92
C TYR A 185 -0.79 -12.51 7.09
N THR A 186 -0.16 -12.61 8.26
CA THR A 186 -0.80 -13.20 9.46
C THR A 186 -1.84 -12.29 10.10
N ARG A 187 -1.87 -11.00 9.77
CA ARG A 187 -2.78 -10.01 10.37
C ARG A 187 -4.25 -10.37 10.08
N SER A 188 -5.14 -10.06 11.02
CA SER A 188 -6.59 -10.17 10.83
C SER A 188 -7.12 -8.99 9.97
N GLY A 189 -8.42 -9.00 9.68
CA GLY A 189 -9.11 -7.90 8.99
C GLY A 189 -9.27 -8.08 7.49
N LEU A 190 -8.45 -8.92 6.82
CA LEU A 190 -8.65 -9.29 5.42
C LEU A 190 -8.54 -10.79 5.23
N SER A 191 -9.31 -11.34 4.30
CA SER A 191 -9.14 -12.70 3.81
C SER A 191 -7.85 -12.86 3.00
N LEU A 192 -7.34 -14.09 2.90
CA LEU A 192 -6.16 -14.37 2.06
C LEU A 192 -6.42 -14.02 0.59
N LYS A 193 -7.62 -14.30 0.11
CA LYS A 193 -8.07 -13.92 -1.24
C LYS A 193 -7.95 -12.41 -1.48
N ASP A 194 -8.42 -11.59 -0.53
CA ASP A 194 -8.37 -10.14 -0.65
C ASP A 194 -6.93 -9.61 -0.53
N ARG A 195 -6.10 -10.22 0.32
CA ARG A 195 -4.66 -9.89 0.39
C ARG A 195 -3.95 -10.14 -0.93
N GLU A 196 -4.22 -11.27 -1.58
CA GLU A 196 -3.63 -11.57 -2.90
C GLU A 196 -4.11 -10.59 -3.98
N LEU A 197 -5.34 -10.10 -3.90
CA LEU A 197 -5.83 -9.07 -4.82
C LEU A 197 -5.17 -7.71 -4.58
N VAL A 198 -4.90 -7.34 -3.33
CA VAL A 198 -4.10 -6.16 -2.97
C VAL A 198 -2.70 -6.25 -3.57
N VAL A 199 -2.05 -7.41 -3.41
CA VAL A 199 -0.69 -7.63 -3.93
C VAL A 199 -0.67 -7.58 -5.45
N PHE A 200 -1.66 -8.18 -6.11
CA PHE A 200 -1.83 -8.07 -7.56
C PHE A 200 -1.89 -6.61 -8.02
N GLY A 201 -2.72 -5.78 -7.37
CA GLY A 201 -2.85 -4.36 -7.70
C GLY A 201 -1.55 -3.58 -7.47
N ALA A 202 -0.88 -3.82 -6.35
CA ALA A 202 0.40 -3.16 -6.02
C ALA A 202 1.50 -3.49 -7.05
N ILE A 203 1.68 -4.77 -7.39
CA ILE A 203 2.72 -5.22 -8.34
C ILE A 203 2.40 -4.75 -9.77
N ALA A 204 1.13 -4.84 -10.21
CA ALA A 204 0.71 -4.33 -11.51
C ALA A 204 1.02 -2.83 -11.64
N THR A 205 0.88 -2.08 -10.55
CA THR A 205 1.15 -0.65 -10.50
C THR A 205 2.63 -0.33 -10.53
N LEU A 206 3.47 -1.09 -9.86
CA LEU A 206 4.93 -0.91 -9.93
C LEU A 206 5.44 -1.03 -11.37
N GLY A 207 5.00 -2.07 -12.08
CA GLY A 207 5.52 -2.42 -13.41
C GLY A 207 6.96 -2.93 -13.36
N GLY A 208 7.40 -3.63 -14.42
CA GLY A 208 8.75 -4.21 -14.46
C GLY A 208 8.94 -5.42 -13.53
N CYS A 209 7.85 -5.94 -12.96
CA CYS A 209 7.84 -7.04 -12.00
C CYS A 209 6.99 -8.22 -12.52
N GLU A 210 7.09 -8.54 -13.81
CA GLU A 210 6.20 -9.51 -14.48
C GLU A 210 6.30 -10.92 -13.88
N ALA A 211 7.49 -11.33 -13.42
CA ALA A 211 7.68 -12.64 -12.78
C ALA A 211 6.88 -12.73 -11.47
N GLN A 212 6.96 -11.69 -10.63
CA GLN A 212 6.21 -11.59 -9.37
C GLN A 212 4.71 -11.47 -9.66
N LEU A 213 4.34 -10.67 -10.66
CA LEU A 213 2.95 -10.51 -11.06
C LEU A 213 2.33 -11.85 -11.47
N ARG A 214 3.01 -12.66 -12.30
CA ARG A 214 2.56 -14.02 -12.65
C ARG A 214 2.39 -14.91 -11.42
N SER A 215 3.33 -14.85 -10.48
CA SER A 215 3.25 -15.62 -9.24
C SER A 215 1.97 -15.30 -8.45
N HIS A 216 1.65 -14.00 -8.30
CA HIS A 216 0.48 -13.54 -7.57
C HIS A 216 -0.84 -13.66 -8.36
N ILE A 217 -0.82 -13.63 -9.70
CA ILE A 217 -1.97 -14.05 -10.50
C ILE A 217 -2.30 -15.53 -10.19
N GLY A 218 -1.28 -16.40 -10.19
CA GLY A 218 -1.46 -17.80 -9.81
C GLY A 218 -2.00 -17.99 -8.39
N ALA A 219 -1.54 -17.19 -7.43
CA ALA A 219 -2.06 -17.20 -6.06
C ALA A 219 -3.52 -16.76 -6.00
N ASN A 220 -3.89 -15.66 -6.67
CA ASN A 220 -5.26 -15.19 -6.80
C ASN A 220 -6.20 -16.28 -7.35
N LEU A 221 -5.78 -16.96 -8.42
CA LEU A 221 -6.58 -18.03 -9.03
C LEU A 221 -6.78 -19.20 -8.06
N ARG A 222 -5.76 -19.58 -7.29
CA ARG A 222 -5.87 -20.63 -6.25
C ARG A 222 -6.82 -20.25 -5.12
N GLU A 223 -6.82 -18.96 -4.72
CA GLU A 223 -7.73 -18.43 -3.71
C GLU A 223 -9.15 -18.16 -4.26
N GLY A 224 -9.43 -18.59 -5.50
CA GLY A 224 -10.75 -18.49 -6.12
C GLY A 224 -11.08 -17.10 -6.68
N THR A 225 -10.09 -16.25 -6.92
CA THR A 225 -10.27 -15.03 -7.72
C THR A 225 -10.37 -15.44 -9.19
N THR A 226 -11.42 -15.01 -9.88
CA THR A 226 -11.64 -15.35 -11.28
C THR A 226 -10.85 -14.43 -12.23
N LYS A 227 -10.65 -14.89 -13.46
CA LYS A 227 -10.14 -14.02 -14.54
C LYS A 227 -10.95 -12.73 -14.69
N ALA A 228 -12.27 -12.82 -14.63
CA ALA A 228 -13.17 -11.67 -14.75
C ALA A 228 -12.90 -10.65 -13.61
N GLN A 229 -12.69 -11.12 -12.40
CA GLN A 229 -12.35 -10.26 -11.25
C GLN A 229 -10.99 -9.59 -11.42
N LEU A 230 -9.97 -10.29 -11.91
CA LEU A 230 -8.65 -9.68 -12.20
C LEU A 230 -8.75 -8.62 -13.32
N VAL A 231 -9.54 -8.87 -14.35
CA VAL A 231 -9.80 -7.89 -15.41
C VAL A 231 -10.53 -6.66 -14.85
N ASP A 232 -11.55 -6.87 -14.04
CA ASP A 232 -12.28 -5.77 -13.42
C ASP A 232 -11.41 -4.98 -12.41
N ALA A 233 -10.50 -5.64 -11.67
CA ALA A 233 -9.51 -4.97 -10.84
C ALA A 233 -8.64 -4.01 -11.68
N LEU A 234 -8.14 -4.45 -12.83
CA LEU A 234 -7.39 -3.58 -13.76
C LEU A 234 -8.25 -2.44 -14.32
N ARG A 235 -9.53 -2.68 -14.59
CA ARG A 235 -10.45 -1.64 -15.08
C ARG A 235 -10.71 -0.54 -14.05
N VAL A 236 -10.88 -0.89 -12.78
CA VAL A 236 -11.08 0.11 -11.72
C VAL A 236 -9.80 0.88 -11.41
N MET A 237 -8.63 0.25 -11.54
CA MET A 237 -7.33 0.89 -11.36
C MET A 237 -6.93 1.81 -12.51
N LEU A 238 -7.46 1.59 -13.73
CA LEU A 238 -7.03 2.27 -14.95
C LEU A 238 -6.90 3.79 -14.84
N PRO A 239 -7.81 4.54 -14.17
CA PRO A 239 -7.69 5.99 -14.04
C PRO A 239 -6.41 6.46 -13.36
N TYR A 240 -5.87 5.65 -12.44
CA TYR A 240 -4.62 5.93 -11.71
C TYR A 240 -3.41 5.22 -12.30
N LEU A 241 -3.63 4.06 -12.93
CA LEU A 241 -2.57 3.18 -13.45
C LEU A 241 -2.09 3.61 -14.83
N GLY A 242 -3.01 4.04 -15.68
CA GLY A 242 -2.77 4.32 -17.08
C GLY A 242 -2.71 3.07 -17.96
N PHE A 243 -2.89 3.24 -19.28
CA PHE A 243 -2.98 2.13 -20.24
C PHE A 243 -1.72 1.26 -20.33
N PRO A 244 -0.48 1.80 -20.38
CA PRO A 244 0.68 0.94 -20.59
C PRO A 244 0.81 -0.15 -19.53
N ARG A 245 0.75 0.20 -18.25
CA ARG A 245 0.84 -0.76 -17.13
C ARG A 245 -0.39 -1.67 -17.07
N THR A 246 -1.58 -1.13 -17.33
CA THR A 246 -2.82 -1.92 -17.38
C THR A 246 -2.73 -3.01 -18.45
N LEU A 247 -2.27 -2.69 -19.65
CA LEU A 247 -2.15 -3.66 -20.76
C LEU A 247 -1.05 -4.69 -20.51
N ASN A 248 0.09 -4.27 -19.90
CA ASN A 248 1.12 -5.21 -19.49
C ASN A 248 0.59 -6.22 -18.47
N ALA A 249 -0.10 -5.77 -17.44
CA ALA A 249 -0.72 -6.65 -16.44
C ALA A 249 -1.81 -7.54 -17.09
N MET A 250 -2.64 -6.99 -17.97
CA MET A 250 -3.65 -7.75 -18.70
C MET A 250 -3.05 -8.88 -19.54
N ASN A 251 -1.91 -8.65 -20.20
CA ASN A 251 -1.19 -9.67 -20.94
C ASN A 251 -0.76 -10.83 -20.03
N GLN A 252 -0.27 -10.54 -18.80
CA GLN A 252 0.08 -11.58 -17.83
C GLN A 252 -1.16 -12.37 -17.39
N VAL A 253 -2.28 -11.68 -17.08
CA VAL A 253 -3.55 -12.35 -16.74
C VAL A 253 -4.00 -13.27 -17.89
N SER A 254 -3.95 -12.78 -19.13
CA SER A 254 -4.36 -13.56 -20.30
C SER A 254 -3.47 -14.79 -20.50
N GLN A 255 -2.16 -14.68 -20.31
CA GLN A 255 -1.23 -15.81 -20.42
C GLN A 255 -1.51 -16.88 -19.35
N MET A 256 -1.68 -16.45 -18.09
CA MET A 256 -1.91 -17.36 -16.96
C MET A 256 -3.29 -18.04 -16.97
N THR A 257 -4.24 -17.55 -17.78
CA THR A 257 -5.62 -18.08 -17.84
C THR A 257 -5.98 -18.69 -19.20
N LYS A 258 -4.99 -18.95 -20.07
CA LYS A 258 -5.23 -19.57 -21.38
C LYS A 258 -5.69 -21.02 -21.30
N ASP A 259 -5.19 -21.75 -20.32
CA ASP A 259 -5.43 -23.19 -20.16
C ASP A 259 -6.63 -23.52 -19.26
N SER A 260 -7.40 -22.50 -18.83
CA SER A 260 -8.59 -22.63 -17.98
C SER A 260 -9.88 -22.66 -18.81
N LYS A 261 -9.87 -23.39 -19.94
CA LYS A 261 -11.06 -23.65 -20.78
C LYS A 261 -11.55 -25.08 -20.57
#